data_10feff079c73bd653a8f516a25a922c3
#
_entry.id   10feff079c73bd653a8f516a25a922c3
#
_cell.length_a   1.000
_cell.length_b   1.000
_cell.length_c   1.000
_cell.angle_alpha   90.00
_cell.angle_beta   90.00
_cell.angle_gamma   90.00
#
_symmetry.space_group_name_H-M   'P 1'
#
loop_
_entity.id
_entity.type
_entity.pdbx_description
1 polymer ?
#
loop_
_entity_poly.entity_id
_entity_poly.type
_entity_poly.pdbx_seq_one_letter_code
_entity_poly.pdbx_strand_id
1 'polypeptide(L)'
;MSKISYATYVKDRYNGFAGDSERNPPLDLEKFPNYMKKIADSGGTPTYSRPCCVSEITSKHNNDLSNDINNLLSASKKLEHENVFMNSASPGVISLFLSNSYYSSRNEYLEAISKAM
;
A
#
# COMPACT_ATOMS: atom_id res chain seq x y z
N MET A 1 5.03 17.35 -4.44
CA MET A 1 5.02 15.88 -4.63
C MET A 1 3.94 15.32 -3.70
N SER A 2 2.84 14.80 -4.24
CA SER A 2 1.79 14.18 -3.41
C SER A 2 2.32 12.86 -2.83
N LYS A 3 2.14 12.66 -1.53
CA LYS A 3 2.50 11.39 -0.90
C LYS A 3 1.53 10.31 -1.40
N ILE A 4 2.05 9.25 -1.98
CA ILE A 4 1.28 8.09 -2.43
C ILE A 4 1.20 7.09 -1.27
N SER A 5 0.00 6.55 -1.00
CA SER A 5 -0.16 5.50 0.02
C SER A 5 0.46 4.19 -0.47
N TYR A 6 0.85 3.32 0.46
CA TYR A 6 1.35 1.98 0.10
C TYR A 6 0.35 1.17 -0.74
N ALA A 7 -0.95 1.31 -0.46
CA ALA A 7 -1.99 0.64 -1.23
C ALA A 7 -2.01 1.11 -2.69
N THR A 8 -1.93 2.41 -2.93
CA THR A 8 -1.85 2.98 -4.28
C THR A 8 -0.55 2.57 -4.97
N TYR A 9 0.58 2.61 -4.25
CA TYR A 9 1.87 2.19 -4.78
C TYR A 9 1.84 0.74 -5.30
N VAL A 10 1.25 -0.17 -4.53
CA VAL A 10 1.13 -1.58 -4.90
C VAL A 10 0.16 -1.77 -6.07
N LYS A 11 -1.03 -1.17 -6.02
CA LYS A 11 -2.01 -1.21 -7.11
C LYS A 11 -1.42 -0.76 -8.45
N ASP A 12 -0.58 0.28 -8.43
CA ASP A 12 -0.03 0.85 -9.65
C ASP A 12 1.07 -0.05 -10.27
N ARG A 13 1.76 -0.86 -9.46
CA ARG A 13 2.90 -1.70 -9.86
C ARG A 13 2.58 -3.17 -10.09
N TYR A 14 1.45 -3.63 -9.56
CA TYR A 14 1.03 -5.03 -9.68
C TYR A 14 -0.36 -5.14 -10.28
N ASN A 15 -0.57 -6.18 -11.10
CA ASN A 15 -1.89 -6.62 -11.52
C ASN A 15 -2.57 -7.36 -10.36
N GLY A 16 -3.86 -7.62 -10.50
CA GLY A 16 -4.64 -8.38 -9.52
C GLY A 16 -5.42 -7.52 -8.53
N PHE A 17 -5.18 -6.22 -8.49
CA PHE A 17 -5.87 -5.30 -7.57
C PHE A 17 -6.83 -4.38 -8.29
N ALA A 18 -8.12 -4.42 -7.89
CA ALA A 18 -9.18 -3.58 -8.45
C ALA A 18 -10.32 -3.37 -7.44
N GLY A 19 -11.30 -2.55 -7.83
CA GLY A 19 -12.48 -2.26 -7.00
C GLY A 19 -12.16 -1.45 -5.75
N ASP A 20 -13.14 -1.40 -4.87
CA ASP A 20 -13.05 -0.80 -3.55
C ASP A 20 -13.53 -1.80 -2.51
N SER A 21 -12.70 -2.08 -1.52
CA SER A 21 -13.09 -2.92 -0.39
C SER A 21 -13.66 -2.07 0.75
N GLU A 22 -14.76 -2.53 1.32
CA GLU A 22 -15.22 -2.01 2.60
C GLU A 22 -14.23 -2.42 3.70
N ARG A 23 -13.92 -1.49 4.56
CA ARG A 23 -13.11 -1.74 5.75
C ARG A 23 -13.90 -1.34 6.98
N ASN A 24 -13.96 -2.25 7.93
CA ASN A 24 -14.43 -1.90 9.25
C ASN A 24 -13.56 -0.80 9.85
N PRO A 25 -14.13 0.21 10.49
CA PRO A 25 -13.36 1.21 11.21
C PRO A 25 -12.46 0.53 12.26
N PRO A 26 -11.32 1.10 12.60
CA PRO A 26 -10.53 0.63 13.73
C PRO A 26 -11.37 0.56 15.01
N LEU A 27 -11.18 -0.49 15.80
CA LEU A 27 -11.96 -0.74 17.03
C LEU A 27 -11.93 0.42 18.04
N ASP A 28 -10.84 1.16 18.09
CA ASP A 28 -10.71 2.37 18.90
C ASP A 28 -11.64 3.48 18.41
N LEU A 29 -11.83 3.64 17.11
CA LEU A 29 -12.78 4.62 16.57
C LEU A 29 -14.23 4.21 16.83
N GLU A 30 -14.55 2.91 16.84
CA GLU A 30 -15.88 2.42 17.24
C GLU A 30 -16.16 2.72 18.72
N LYS A 31 -15.16 2.58 19.60
CA LYS A 31 -15.28 2.86 21.02
C LYS A 31 -15.37 4.35 21.36
N PHE A 32 -14.87 5.23 20.48
CA PHE A 32 -14.83 6.67 20.70
C PHE A 32 -15.55 7.45 19.59
N PRO A 33 -16.89 7.36 19.47
CA PRO A 33 -17.65 7.96 18.37
C PRO A 33 -17.53 9.49 18.30
N ASN A 34 -17.34 10.17 19.42
CA ASN A 34 -17.12 11.61 19.46
C ASN A 34 -15.78 12.02 18.82
N TYR A 35 -14.77 11.17 18.97
CA TYR A 35 -13.47 11.39 18.32
C TYR A 35 -13.57 11.14 16.82
N MET A 36 -14.29 10.10 16.41
CA MET A 36 -14.59 9.84 14.99
C MET A 36 -15.28 11.03 14.32
N LYS A 37 -16.30 11.61 14.97
CA LYS A 37 -16.98 12.81 14.48
C LYS A 37 -16.03 13.99 14.35
N LYS A 38 -15.18 14.23 15.34
CA LYS A 38 -14.18 15.31 15.32
C LYS A 38 -13.19 15.16 14.14
N ILE A 39 -12.74 13.93 13.87
CA ILE A 39 -11.86 13.66 12.72
C ILE A 39 -12.59 13.93 11.40
N ALA A 40 -13.84 13.48 11.27
CA ALA A 40 -14.66 13.73 10.08
C ALA A 40 -14.89 15.22 9.85
N ASP A 41 -15.22 15.97 10.88
CA ASP A 41 -15.48 17.41 10.83
C ASP A 41 -14.21 18.23 10.54
N SER A 42 -13.03 17.74 10.91
CA SER A 42 -11.74 18.39 10.64
C SER A 42 -11.18 18.13 9.23
N GLY A 43 -11.97 17.54 8.34
CA GLY A 43 -11.54 17.19 6.98
C GLY A 43 -10.83 15.86 6.86
N GLY A 44 -10.67 15.14 7.96
CA GLY A 44 -10.25 13.73 8.05
C GLY A 44 -9.04 13.32 7.21
N THR A 45 -8.65 12.07 7.30
CA THR A 45 -7.76 11.45 6.31
C THR A 45 -8.55 11.27 5.02
N PRO A 46 -8.06 11.74 3.86
CA PRO A 46 -8.76 11.55 2.59
C PRO A 46 -9.18 10.09 2.42
N THR A 47 -10.40 9.88 1.95
CA THR A 47 -10.89 8.53 1.62
C THR A 47 -10.08 8.03 0.43
N TYR A 48 -9.03 7.27 0.69
CA TYR A 48 -8.27 6.62 -0.38
C TYR A 48 -9.09 5.44 -0.90
N SER A 49 -9.15 5.30 -2.23
CA SER A 49 -9.57 4.05 -2.85
C SER A 49 -8.81 2.89 -2.21
N ARG A 50 -9.53 1.84 -1.82
CA ARG A 50 -8.97 0.65 -1.18
C ARG A 50 -9.20 -0.55 -2.08
N PRO A 51 -8.37 -0.71 -3.10
CA PRO A 51 -8.52 -1.84 -3.99
C PRO A 51 -8.38 -3.15 -3.22
N CYS A 52 -9.11 -4.17 -3.68
CA CYS A 52 -8.96 -5.54 -3.19
C CYS A 52 -8.27 -6.42 -4.24
N CYS A 53 -7.71 -7.53 -3.80
CA CYS A 53 -7.18 -8.54 -4.71
C CYS A 53 -8.35 -9.33 -5.31
N VAL A 54 -8.56 -9.20 -6.62
CA VAL A 54 -9.68 -9.80 -7.37
C VAL A 54 -9.23 -10.79 -8.44
N SER A 55 -7.93 -10.88 -8.70
CA SER A 55 -7.33 -11.83 -9.63
C SER A 55 -5.89 -12.13 -9.23
N GLU A 56 -5.21 -12.98 -10.01
CA GLU A 56 -3.81 -13.33 -9.77
C GLU A 56 -2.90 -12.11 -9.72
N ILE A 57 -2.01 -12.08 -8.71
CA ILE A 57 -1.03 -11.01 -8.52
C ILE A 57 0.18 -11.28 -9.41
N THR A 58 0.47 -10.34 -10.30
CA THR A 58 1.65 -10.39 -11.16
C THR A 58 2.31 -9.00 -11.24
N SER A 59 3.62 -8.96 -11.44
CA SER A 59 4.32 -7.69 -11.66
C SER A 59 3.91 -7.08 -13.00
N LYS A 60 3.72 -5.77 -13.05
CA LYS A 60 3.43 -5.03 -14.29
C LYS A 60 4.67 -4.80 -15.17
N HIS A 61 5.82 -5.36 -14.84
CA HIS A 61 7.06 -5.24 -15.62
C HIS A 61 7.32 -3.83 -16.18
N ASN A 62 7.10 -2.83 -15.37
CA ASN A 62 7.40 -1.44 -15.71
C ASN A 62 8.76 -1.02 -15.13
N ASN A 63 9.27 0.12 -15.58
CA ASN A 63 10.55 0.65 -15.11
C ASN A 63 10.43 1.40 -13.77
N ASP A 64 9.32 1.32 -13.07
CA ASP A 64 9.06 2.14 -11.88
C ASP A 64 10.06 1.87 -10.76
N LEU A 65 10.38 0.58 -10.49
CA LEU A 65 11.38 0.23 -9.49
C LEU A 65 12.77 0.78 -9.86
N SER A 66 13.17 0.63 -11.12
CA SER A 66 14.44 1.17 -11.61
C SER A 66 14.49 2.70 -11.52
N ASN A 67 13.38 3.36 -11.80
CA ASN A 67 13.25 4.81 -11.66
C ASN A 67 13.34 5.23 -10.18
N ASP A 68 12.68 4.51 -9.27
CA ASP A 68 12.74 4.77 -7.83
C ASP A 68 14.19 4.62 -7.31
N ILE A 69 14.90 3.56 -7.72
CA ILE A 69 16.31 3.32 -7.37
C ILE A 69 17.21 4.45 -7.94
N ASN A 70 17.04 4.81 -9.20
CA ASN A 70 17.83 5.86 -9.83
C ASN A 70 17.59 7.23 -9.17
N ASN A 71 16.35 7.53 -8.78
CA ASN A 71 16.02 8.74 -8.05
C ASN A 71 16.70 8.78 -6.68
N LEU A 72 16.67 7.66 -5.94
CA LEU A 72 17.36 7.55 -4.66
C LEU A 72 18.86 7.73 -4.81
N LEU A 73 19.49 7.03 -5.76
CA LEU A 73 20.92 7.15 -6.04
C LEU A 73 21.32 8.57 -6.46
N SER A 74 20.49 9.23 -7.26
CA SER A 74 20.73 10.61 -7.69
C SER A 74 20.60 11.62 -6.54
N ALA A 75 19.66 11.36 -5.63
CA ALA A 75 19.48 12.18 -4.44
C ALA A 75 20.64 11.96 -3.45
N SER A 76 21.06 10.70 -3.24
CA SER A 76 22.14 10.36 -2.29
C SER A 76 23.49 10.96 -2.69
N LYS A 77 23.80 11.05 -4.00
CA LYS A 77 25.02 11.68 -4.50
C LYS A 77 25.16 13.16 -4.12
N LYS A 78 24.06 13.82 -3.81
CA LYS A 78 24.04 15.25 -3.41
C LYS A 78 24.14 15.44 -1.90
N LEU A 79 24.10 14.35 -1.14
CA LEU A 79 24.14 14.36 0.30
C LEU A 79 25.45 13.74 0.76
N GLU A 80 26.13 14.37 1.69
CA GLU A 80 27.33 13.82 2.34
C GLU A 80 26.97 12.74 3.36
N HIS A 81 26.12 11.78 2.96
CA HIS A 81 25.67 10.67 3.80
C HIS A 81 26.26 9.36 3.31
N GLU A 82 26.92 8.64 4.21
CA GLU A 82 27.51 7.34 3.90
C GLU A 82 26.47 6.23 3.77
N ASN A 83 25.29 6.39 4.38
CA ASN A 83 24.26 5.34 4.43
C ASN A 83 22.89 5.86 4.00
N VAL A 84 22.32 5.24 3.00
CA VAL A 84 20.93 5.45 2.56
C VAL A 84 20.19 4.14 2.57
N PHE A 85 18.89 4.18 2.87
CA PHE A 85 18.04 3.02 2.81
C PHE A 85 16.72 3.34 2.10
N MET A 86 16.09 2.32 1.54
CA MET A 86 14.81 2.41 0.86
C MET A 86 13.79 1.55 1.59
N ASN A 87 12.67 2.15 1.99
CA ASN A 87 11.60 1.44 2.65
C ASN A 87 10.70 0.75 1.63
N SER A 88 10.23 -0.45 1.98
CA SER A 88 9.19 -1.16 1.27
C SER A 88 8.12 -1.67 2.24
N ALA A 89 6.87 -1.75 1.76
CA ALA A 89 5.83 -2.42 2.51
C ALA A 89 6.06 -3.93 2.50
N SER A 90 5.97 -4.58 3.67
CA SER A 90 6.04 -6.04 3.73
C SER A 90 4.77 -6.69 3.17
N PRO A 91 4.80 -7.96 2.72
CA PRO A 91 3.61 -8.70 2.30
C PRO A 91 2.49 -8.68 3.35
N GLY A 92 2.84 -8.76 4.64
CA GLY A 92 1.90 -8.67 5.75
C GLY A 92 1.20 -7.31 5.82
N VAL A 93 1.94 -6.20 5.63
CA VAL A 93 1.38 -4.85 5.58
C VAL A 93 0.49 -4.68 4.35
N ILE A 94 0.92 -5.17 3.19
CA ILE A 94 0.10 -5.13 1.97
C ILE A 94 -1.22 -5.87 2.20
N SER A 95 -1.19 -7.08 2.74
CA SER A 95 -2.39 -7.87 3.02
C SER A 95 -3.33 -7.25 4.04
N LEU A 96 -2.83 -6.37 4.90
CA LEU A 96 -3.64 -5.63 5.86
C LEU A 96 -4.44 -4.49 5.20
N PHE A 97 -3.84 -3.81 4.22
CA PHE A 97 -4.45 -2.65 3.55
C PHE A 97 -5.22 -3.01 2.28
N LEU A 98 -4.85 -4.10 1.62
CA LEU A 98 -5.50 -4.61 0.43
C LEU A 98 -6.13 -5.96 0.77
N SER A 99 -7.45 -6.01 0.85
CA SER A 99 -8.19 -7.23 1.19
C SER A 99 -8.06 -8.28 0.07
N ASN A 100 -8.22 -9.54 0.44
CA ASN A 100 -8.21 -10.66 -0.50
C ASN A 100 -9.63 -11.12 -0.82
N SER A 101 -9.96 -11.16 -2.10
CA SER A 101 -11.21 -11.73 -2.62
C SER A 101 -10.96 -12.81 -3.68
N TYR A 102 -9.71 -13.17 -3.95
CA TYR A 102 -9.33 -14.10 -5.00
C TYR A 102 -8.71 -15.39 -4.46
N TYR A 103 -7.71 -15.31 -3.61
CA TYR A 103 -7.02 -16.49 -3.07
C TYR A 103 -7.86 -17.17 -1.99
N SER A 104 -7.81 -18.50 -1.93
CA SER A 104 -8.63 -19.31 -1.02
C SER A 104 -8.22 -19.18 0.45
N SER A 105 -6.96 -18.82 0.72
CA SER A 105 -6.44 -18.63 2.06
C SER A 105 -5.56 -17.40 2.18
N ARG A 106 -5.42 -16.92 3.43
CA ARG A 106 -4.49 -15.83 3.74
C ARG A 106 -3.05 -16.21 3.41
N ASN A 107 -2.66 -17.46 3.61
CA ASN A 107 -1.30 -17.92 3.36
C ASN A 107 -0.98 -17.88 1.86
N GLU A 108 -1.87 -18.40 1.01
CA GLU A 108 -1.72 -18.28 -0.45
C GLU A 108 -1.63 -16.83 -0.92
N TYR A 109 -2.43 -15.95 -0.34
CA TYR A 109 -2.38 -14.53 -0.67
C TYR A 109 -1.04 -13.90 -0.28
N LEU A 110 -0.52 -14.18 0.93
CA LEU A 110 0.79 -13.70 1.37
C LEU A 110 1.93 -14.24 0.52
N GLU A 111 1.87 -15.52 0.12
CA GLU A 111 2.86 -16.12 -0.79
C GLU A 111 2.81 -15.47 -2.17
N ALA A 112 1.62 -15.21 -2.71
CA ALA A 112 1.47 -14.55 -4.00
C ALA A 112 2.05 -13.13 -3.98
N ILE A 113 1.80 -12.35 -2.93
CA ILE A 113 2.42 -11.02 -2.76
C ILE A 113 3.94 -11.16 -2.69
N SER A 114 4.45 -12.11 -1.88
CA SER A 114 5.89 -12.31 -1.68
C SER A 114 6.62 -12.71 -2.96
N LYS A 115 5.96 -13.49 -3.81
CA LYS A 115 6.53 -13.91 -5.12
C LYS A 115 6.51 -12.78 -6.15
N ALA A 116 5.56 -11.86 -6.05
CA ALA A 116 5.43 -10.73 -6.97
C ALA A 116 6.41 -9.59 -6.67
N MET A 117 6.82 -9.45 -5.40
CA MET A 117 7.76 -8.41 -4.91
C MET A 117 9.21 -8.77 -5.20
#